data_7b0cc4d89ab55f5ca0fc4c554e6a42ba
#
_entry.id   7b0cc4d89ab55f5ca0fc4c554e6a42ba
#
_cell.length_a   1.000
_cell.length_b   1.000
_cell.length_c   1.000
_cell.angle_alpha   90.00
_cell.angle_beta   90.00
_cell.angle_gamma   90.00
#
_symmetry.space_group_name_H-M   'P 1'
#
loop_
_entity.id
_entity.type
_entity.pdbx_description
1 polymer ?
#
loop_
_entity_poly.entity_id
_entity_poly.type
_entity_poly.pdbx_seq_one_letter_code
_entity_poly.pdbx_strand_id
1 'polypeptide(L)'
;MVIKKNNNVTIIDNIKENIKENIHLYGQYFTTNEILKQKVYEFILNKPKKILEPSVGRGDLVDYVLSINKKIKFDMYEIDEKILFLDTIDKKKIKFGDFLQQVINEKYITIIGNPPYIKTKKGNLYIDFIRKCFNLLDDKGELIFIVPSDFFKLTSSIKLLNKMYEEGNFTHVFHPHNEKLFSHASIDVIIFRYCKNKIVLDRTILYNDKKMYINNSNGLITFNDTPNKTLETFSDYFNIYVGIVSGKDEVYKNNDLGNINILVKKDTMAKYILINNYPSDNNAIDDYLLKNKNILLERKIKKFNDKNWFQWGALRNIKSIEENLNKDCIYIHNLTRENDVAFIGKVNYFGGNLIMLIPKKELNLNYIVKFLNSDTFKKNFIFSGRFKIGHRQISNSNFEISNL
;
A
#
# COMPACT_ATOMS: atom_id res chain seq x y z
N MET A 1 -43.57 27.66 2.27
CA MET A 1 -42.08 27.80 2.23
C MET A 1 -41.31 26.61 2.84
N VAL A 2 -41.97 25.58 3.40
CA VAL A 2 -41.34 24.43 4.06
C VAL A 2 -41.09 23.25 3.10
N ILE A 3 -41.85 23.13 2.02
CA ILE A 3 -41.78 21.97 1.08
C ILE A 3 -40.54 21.98 0.18
N LYS A 4 -39.95 23.13 -0.14
CA LYS A 4 -38.75 23.24 -0.99
C LYS A 4 -37.44 22.85 -0.26
N LYS A 5 -37.38 22.93 1.07
CA LYS A 5 -36.19 22.51 1.84
C LYS A 5 -36.03 20.99 1.90
N ASN A 6 -37.12 20.26 2.01
CA ASN A 6 -37.06 18.78 2.12
C ASN A 6 -36.61 18.09 0.81
N ASN A 7 -37.05 18.62 -0.36
CA ASN A 7 -36.63 18.05 -1.65
C ASN A 7 -35.13 18.23 -1.94
N ASN A 8 -34.54 19.36 -1.54
CA ASN A 8 -33.11 19.59 -1.74
C ASN A 8 -32.24 18.75 -0.83
N VAL A 9 -32.67 18.46 0.39
CA VAL A 9 -31.96 17.54 1.33
C VAL A 9 -31.99 16.11 0.78
N THR A 10 -33.13 15.62 0.30
CA THR A 10 -33.26 14.30 -0.27
C THR A 10 -32.45 14.10 -1.55
N ILE A 11 -32.34 15.12 -2.42
CA ILE A 11 -31.53 15.08 -3.64
C ILE A 11 -30.04 15.03 -3.29
N ILE A 12 -29.58 15.84 -2.33
CA ILE A 12 -28.18 15.87 -1.88
C ILE A 12 -27.80 14.55 -1.22
N ASP A 13 -28.67 13.95 -0.43
CA ASP A 13 -28.42 12.68 0.25
C ASP A 13 -28.40 11.52 -0.76
N ASN A 14 -29.30 11.49 -1.74
CA ASN A 14 -29.27 10.51 -2.83
C ASN A 14 -28.01 10.65 -3.71
N ILE A 15 -27.53 11.87 -3.97
CA ILE A 15 -26.27 12.08 -4.68
C ILE A 15 -25.09 11.58 -3.87
N LYS A 16 -25.06 11.81 -2.56
CA LYS A 16 -23.99 11.30 -1.67
C LYS A 16 -24.00 9.78 -1.56
N GLU A 17 -25.16 9.14 -1.51
CA GLU A 17 -25.29 7.68 -1.52
C GLU A 17 -24.83 7.09 -2.85
N ASN A 18 -25.27 7.63 -3.99
CA ASN A 18 -24.81 7.20 -5.31
C ASN A 18 -23.29 7.35 -5.49
N ILE A 19 -22.70 8.43 -4.98
CA ILE A 19 -21.23 8.62 -5.00
C ILE A 19 -20.53 7.55 -4.15
N LYS A 20 -21.04 7.22 -2.97
CA LYS A 20 -20.47 6.16 -2.13
C LYS A 20 -20.59 4.77 -2.77
N GLU A 21 -21.74 4.47 -3.36
CA GLU A 21 -21.95 3.21 -4.09
C GLU A 21 -21.00 3.08 -5.28
N ASN A 22 -20.80 4.14 -6.06
CA ASN A 22 -19.90 4.14 -7.20
C ASN A 22 -18.41 4.03 -6.78
N ILE A 23 -18.02 4.65 -5.66
CA ILE A 23 -16.68 4.46 -5.08
C ILE A 23 -16.47 2.99 -4.69
N HIS A 24 -17.46 2.34 -4.08
CA HIS A 24 -17.37 0.92 -3.71
C HIS A 24 -17.41 -0.02 -4.92
N LEU A 25 -18.24 0.29 -5.92
CA LEU A 25 -18.46 -0.58 -7.06
C LEU A 25 -17.36 -0.45 -8.12
N TYR A 26 -16.94 0.78 -8.43
CA TYR A 26 -16.02 1.09 -9.53
C TYR A 26 -14.68 1.67 -9.06
N GLY A 27 -14.50 2.00 -7.77
CA GLY A 27 -13.28 2.62 -7.25
C GLY A 27 -12.98 3.98 -7.88
N GLN A 28 -14.03 4.74 -8.18
CA GLN A 28 -13.95 6.02 -8.90
C GLN A 28 -13.46 7.13 -7.97
N TYR A 29 -12.24 7.61 -8.21
CA TYR A 29 -11.64 8.77 -7.55
C TYR A 29 -11.30 9.81 -8.61
N PHE A 30 -12.19 10.78 -8.82
CA PHE A 30 -12.02 11.80 -9.85
C PHE A 30 -10.87 12.75 -9.53
N THR A 31 -10.06 13.08 -10.54
CA THR A 31 -8.86 13.92 -10.38
C THR A 31 -9.21 15.40 -10.43
N THR A 32 -10.04 15.87 -9.49
CA THR A 32 -10.48 17.26 -9.45
C THR A 32 -9.41 18.23 -8.93
N ASN A 33 -8.39 17.73 -8.25
CA ASN A 33 -7.33 18.53 -7.65
C ASN A 33 -6.36 19.09 -8.69
N GLU A 34 -6.18 20.42 -8.72
CA GLU A 34 -5.33 21.11 -9.70
C GLU A 34 -3.87 20.69 -9.65
N ILE A 35 -3.30 20.48 -8.44
CA ILE A 35 -1.90 20.08 -8.28
C ILE A 35 -1.65 18.72 -8.95
N LEU A 36 -2.58 17.77 -8.82
CA LEU A 36 -2.44 16.47 -9.46
C LEU A 36 -2.50 16.57 -10.99
N LYS A 37 -3.46 17.37 -11.53
CA LYS A 37 -3.60 17.58 -12.98
C LYS A 37 -2.36 18.25 -13.56
N GLN A 38 -1.88 19.30 -12.89
CA GLN A 38 -0.66 20.02 -13.29
C GLN A 38 0.55 19.10 -13.31
N LYS A 39 0.78 18.30 -12.25
CA LYS A 39 1.93 17.39 -12.18
C LYS A 39 1.86 16.27 -13.22
N VAL A 40 0.69 15.72 -13.50
CA VAL A 40 0.54 14.76 -14.62
C VAL A 40 0.95 15.41 -15.94
N TYR A 41 0.51 16.65 -16.22
CA TYR A 41 0.89 17.36 -17.43
C TYR A 41 2.39 17.68 -17.49
N GLU A 42 2.99 18.17 -16.40
CA GLU A 42 4.43 18.44 -16.31
C GLU A 42 5.30 17.21 -16.59
N PHE A 43 4.78 16.03 -16.28
CA PHE A 43 5.48 14.77 -16.53
C PHE A 43 5.35 14.26 -17.98
N ILE A 44 4.52 14.88 -18.83
CA ILE A 44 4.44 14.57 -20.26
C ILE A 44 5.64 15.21 -20.97
N LEU A 45 6.70 14.44 -21.18
CA LEU A 45 7.95 14.95 -21.75
C LEU A 45 8.16 14.50 -23.22
N ASN A 46 7.41 13.49 -23.71
CA ASN A 46 7.59 12.92 -25.03
C ASN A 46 6.93 13.74 -26.17
N LYS A 47 6.25 14.85 -25.86
CA LYS A 47 5.55 15.71 -26.84
C LYS A 47 4.60 14.93 -27.76
N PRO A 48 3.65 14.16 -27.21
CA PRO A 48 2.81 13.26 -27.99
C PRO A 48 1.83 14.04 -28.90
N LYS A 49 1.50 13.43 -30.07
CA LYS A 49 0.37 13.85 -30.89
C LYS A 49 -0.93 13.19 -30.44
N LYS A 50 -0.81 12.01 -29.77
CA LYS A 50 -1.92 11.22 -29.27
C LYS A 50 -1.55 10.61 -27.90
N ILE A 51 -2.50 10.62 -26.99
CA ILE A 51 -2.40 10.09 -25.62
C ILE A 51 -3.49 9.05 -25.42
N LEU A 52 -3.17 7.95 -24.72
CA LEU A 52 -4.14 7.01 -24.19
C LEU A 52 -4.51 7.38 -22.74
N GLU A 53 -5.81 7.47 -22.44
CA GLU A 53 -6.39 7.54 -21.11
C GLU A 53 -7.29 6.30 -20.91
N PRO A 54 -6.88 5.31 -20.12
CA PRO A 54 -7.57 4.01 -20.03
C PRO A 54 -8.78 4.01 -19.08
N SER A 55 -9.02 5.08 -18.32
CA SER A 55 -10.09 5.21 -17.31
C SER A 55 -10.46 6.67 -17.11
N VAL A 56 -11.05 7.26 -18.16
CA VAL A 56 -11.16 8.71 -18.30
C VAL A 56 -11.97 9.38 -17.17
N GLY A 57 -12.88 8.68 -16.50
CA GLY A 57 -13.73 9.22 -15.47
C GLY A 57 -14.54 10.41 -16.03
N ARG A 58 -14.60 11.51 -15.29
CA ARG A 58 -15.24 12.75 -15.76
C ARG A 58 -14.50 13.42 -16.91
N GLY A 59 -13.24 13.05 -17.17
CA GLY A 59 -12.37 13.68 -18.15
C GLY A 59 -11.43 14.75 -17.58
N ASP A 60 -11.26 14.84 -16.26
CA ASP A 60 -10.49 15.89 -15.58
C ASP A 60 -9.04 16.02 -16.10
N LEU A 61 -8.34 14.89 -16.34
CA LEU A 61 -6.98 14.92 -16.90
C LEU A 61 -6.96 15.32 -18.37
N VAL A 62 -7.91 14.82 -19.16
CA VAL A 62 -8.03 15.14 -20.58
C VAL A 62 -8.34 16.61 -20.78
N ASP A 63 -9.31 17.15 -20.04
CA ASP A 63 -9.68 18.55 -20.06
C ASP A 63 -8.48 19.46 -19.73
N TYR A 64 -7.75 19.13 -18.67
CA TYR A 64 -6.56 19.89 -18.27
C TYR A 64 -5.49 19.92 -19.38
N VAL A 65 -5.18 18.77 -19.98
CA VAL A 65 -4.20 18.69 -21.07
C VAL A 65 -4.67 19.47 -22.29
N LEU A 66 -5.95 19.36 -22.68
CA LEU A 66 -6.51 20.05 -23.82
C LEU A 66 -6.63 21.57 -23.60
N SER A 67 -6.81 22.02 -22.35
CA SER A 67 -6.81 23.45 -22.03
C SER A 67 -5.46 24.12 -22.36
N ILE A 68 -4.36 23.37 -22.25
CA ILE A 68 -3.01 23.86 -22.52
C ILE A 68 -2.59 23.56 -23.99
N ASN A 69 -2.91 22.38 -24.51
CA ASN A 69 -2.55 21.98 -25.87
C ASN A 69 -3.72 21.29 -26.62
N LYS A 70 -4.52 22.08 -27.30
CA LYS A 70 -5.69 21.63 -28.05
C LYS A 70 -5.38 20.72 -29.25
N LYS A 71 -4.09 20.58 -29.66
CA LYS A 71 -3.69 19.75 -30.81
C LYS A 71 -3.53 18.27 -30.46
N ILE A 72 -3.46 17.93 -29.17
CA ILE A 72 -3.32 16.54 -28.71
C ILE A 72 -4.65 15.80 -28.92
N LYS A 73 -4.58 14.61 -29.48
CA LYS A 73 -5.71 13.69 -29.61
C LYS A 73 -5.69 12.68 -28.45
N PHE A 74 -6.87 12.21 -28.06
CA PHE A 74 -7.00 11.20 -27.02
C PHE A 74 -7.72 9.96 -27.51
N ASP A 75 -7.20 8.79 -27.15
CA ASP A 75 -7.97 7.54 -27.08
C ASP A 75 -8.42 7.36 -25.64
N MET A 76 -9.73 7.35 -25.44
CA MET A 76 -10.37 7.38 -24.11
C MET A 76 -11.20 6.13 -23.90
N TYR A 77 -11.06 5.52 -22.71
CA TYR A 77 -11.86 4.36 -22.29
C TYR A 77 -12.55 4.65 -20.96
N GLU A 78 -13.77 4.18 -20.79
CA GLU A 78 -14.54 4.28 -19.54
C GLU A 78 -15.50 3.08 -19.43
N ILE A 79 -15.65 2.55 -18.22
CA ILE A 79 -16.57 1.43 -17.96
C ILE A 79 -17.98 1.93 -17.64
N ASP A 80 -18.12 3.09 -17.03
CA ASP A 80 -19.39 3.65 -16.55
C ASP A 80 -19.93 4.72 -17.52
N GLU A 81 -20.92 4.35 -18.30
CA GLU A 81 -21.60 5.25 -19.23
C GLU A 81 -22.44 6.34 -18.55
N LYS A 82 -22.72 6.20 -17.25
CA LYS A 82 -23.58 7.09 -16.47
C LYS A 82 -22.84 8.26 -15.82
N ILE A 83 -21.52 8.31 -15.95
CA ILE A 83 -20.72 9.43 -15.41
C ILE A 83 -21.18 10.76 -16.03
N LEU A 84 -21.24 11.78 -15.19
CA LEU A 84 -21.38 13.16 -15.66
C LEU A 84 -20.02 13.67 -16.13
N PHE A 85 -19.80 13.60 -17.44
CA PHE A 85 -18.58 14.11 -18.07
C PHE A 85 -18.53 15.62 -18.03
N LEU A 86 -17.31 16.18 -18.07
CA LEU A 86 -17.14 17.64 -18.27
C LEU A 86 -17.62 18.03 -19.67
N ASP A 87 -18.16 19.23 -19.82
CA ASP A 87 -18.71 19.75 -21.09
C ASP A 87 -17.69 19.78 -22.24
N THR A 88 -16.41 19.84 -21.89
CA THR A 88 -15.28 19.80 -22.84
C THR A 88 -14.99 18.41 -23.42
N ILE A 89 -15.58 17.37 -22.83
CA ILE A 89 -15.35 15.97 -23.21
C ILE A 89 -16.45 15.50 -24.19
N ASP A 90 -16.03 15.23 -25.42
CA ASP A 90 -16.92 14.64 -26.43
C ASP A 90 -17.15 13.14 -26.11
N LYS A 91 -18.32 12.85 -25.56
CA LYS A 91 -18.73 11.49 -25.17
C LYS A 91 -18.66 10.49 -26.34
N LYS A 92 -18.83 10.95 -27.59
CA LYS A 92 -18.75 10.09 -28.78
C LYS A 92 -17.35 9.56 -29.06
N LYS A 93 -16.32 10.18 -28.47
CA LYS A 93 -14.91 9.74 -28.60
C LYS A 93 -14.49 8.76 -27.51
N ILE A 94 -15.36 8.47 -26.54
CA ILE A 94 -15.09 7.52 -25.47
C ILE A 94 -15.49 6.13 -25.93
N LYS A 95 -14.57 5.18 -25.76
CA LYS A 95 -14.84 3.75 -25.97
C LYS A 95 -15.32 3.15 -24.64
N PHE A 96 -16.63 2.91 -24.56
CA PHE A 96 -17.24 2.36 -23.35
C PHE A 96 -16.98 0.86 -23.21
N GLY A 97 -16.84 0.41 -21.97
CA GLY A 97 -16.63 -0.97 -21.56
C GLY A 97 -15.36 -1.20 -20.77
N ASP A 98 -15.14 -2.44 -20.31
CA ASP A 98 -13.97 -2.80 -19.51
C ASP A 98 -12.67 -2.71 -20.35
N PHE A 99 -11.88 -1.70 -20.05
CA PHE A 99 -10.57 -1.49 -20.72
C PHE A 99 -9.69 -2.74 -20.66
N LEU A 100 -9.70 -3.49 -19.55
CA LEU A 100 -8.85 -4.67 -19.41
C LEU A 100 -9.22 -5.79 -20.40
N GLN A 101 -10.47 -5.83 -20.86
CA GLN A 101 -10.94 -6.82 -21.85
C GLN A 101 -10.82 -6.35 -23.31
N GLN A 102 -10.61 -5.05 -23.56
CA GLN A 102 -10.47 -4.52 -24.93
C GLN A 102 -9.21 -5.04 -25.60
N VAL A 103 -9.31 -5.43 -26.85
CA VAL A 103 -8.15 -5.74 -27.69
C VAL A 103 -7.65 -4.43 -28.33
N ILE A 104 -6.42 -4.05 -28.02
CA ILE A 104 -5.80 -2.81 -28.51
C ILE A 104 -4.47 -3.20 -29.17
N ASN A 105 -4.39 -3.03 -30.48
CA ASN A 105 -3.19 -3.37 -31.27
C ASN A 105 -2.22 -2.18 -31.39
N GLU A 106 -2.72 -0.96 -31.14
CA GLU A 106 -1.93 0.26 -31.21
C GLU A 106 -0.97 0.38 -30.02
N LYS A 107 0.20 0.94 -30.28
CA LYS A 107 1.18 1.33 -29.27
C LYS A 107 1.15 2.83 -29.05
N TYR A 108 1.50 3.28 -27.85
CA TYR A 108 1.42 4.68 -27.46
C TYR A 108 2.75 5.20 -26.95
N ILE A 109 3.13 6.38 -27.40
CA ILE A 109 4.30 7.10 -26.88
C ILE A 109 4.01 7.67 -25.50
N THR A 110 2.74 8.00 -25.20
CA THR A 110 2.33 8.57 -23.90
C THR A 110 1.00 7.97 -23.48
N ILE A 111 0.97 7.48 -22.24
CA ILE A 111 -0.23 7.01 -21.56
C ILE A 111 -0.31 7.74 -20.23
N ILE A 112 -1.47 8.35 -19.94
CA ILE A 112 -1.73 8.98 -18.63
C ILE A 112 -2.96 8.37 -18.00
N GLY A 113 -3.13 8.48 -16.68
CA GLY A 113 -4.37 8.03 -16.05
C GLY A 113 -4.36 8.05 -14.52
N ASN A 114 -5.57 7.91 -14.00
CA ASN A 114 -5.85 7.65 -12.59
C ASN A 114 -6.73 6.38 -12.51
N PRO A 115 -6.14 5.17 -12.57
CA PRO A 115 -6.90 3.92 -12.62
C PRO A 115 -7.66 3.64 -11.33
N PRO A 116 -8.74 2.83 -11.35
CA PRO A 116 -9.58 2.57 -10.19
C PRO A 116 -8.86 1.80 -9.09
N TYR A 117 -9.00 2.25 -7.81
CA TYR A 117 -8.33 1.65 -6.63
C TYR A 117 -9.20 0.59 -5.95
N ILE A 118 -9.60 -0.43 -6.69
CA ILE A 118 -10.40 -1.55 -6.16
C ILE A 118 -9.49 -2.71 -5.81
N LYS A 119 -9.78 -3.34 -4.67
CA LYS A 119 -9.17 -4.60 -4.29
C LYS A 119 -10.01 -5.76 -4.80
N THR A 120 -9.45 -6.56 -5.68
CA THR A 120 -10.07 -7.77 -6.24
C THR A 120 -9.55 -9.03 -5.54
N LYS A 121 -10.14 -10.19 -5.84
CA LYS A 121 -9.62 -11.48 -5.38
C LYS A 121 -8.18 -11.76 -5.88
N LYS A 122 -7.78 -11.16 -7.00
CA LYS A 122 -6.45 -11.34 -7.63
C LYS A 122 -5.44 -10.26 -7.20
N GLY A 123 -5.85 -9.23 -6.47
CA GLY A 123 -5.00 -8.12 -6.04
C GLY A 123 -5.66 -6.76 -6.26
N ASN A 124 -4.85 -5.72 -6.45
CA ASN A 124 -5.35 -4.36 -6.69
C ASN A 124 -5.54 -4.11 -8.18
N LEU A 125 -6.73 -3.69 -8.59
CA LEU A 125 -7.14 -3.52 -9.98
C LEU A 125 -6.21 -2.55 -10.75
N TYR A 126 -5.77 -1.45 -10.13
CA TYR A 126 -4.87 -0.49 -10.77
C TYR A 126 -3.55 -1.12 -11.23
N ILE A 127 -3.08 -2.20 -10.59
CA ILE A 127 -1.87 -2.94 -11.03
C ILE A 127 -2.11 -3.64 -12.37
N ASP A 128 -3.32 -4.14 -12.61
CA ASP A 128 -3.70 -4.75 -13.88
C ASP A 128 -3.78 -3.68 -14.99
N PHE A 129 -4.28 -2.48 -14.68
CA PHE A 129 -4.22 -1.33 -15.59
C PHE A 129 -2.78 -0.96 -15.95
N ILE A 130 -1.89 -0.82 -14.96
CA ILE A 130 -0.47 -0.53 -15.21
C ILE A 130 0.14 -1.61 -16.10
N ARG A 131 -0.11 -2.89 -15.81
CA ARG A 131 0.42 -4.02 -16.60
C ARG A 131 -0.03 -3.96 -18.05
N LYS A 132 -1.31 -3.69 -18.31
CA LYS A 132 -1.84 -3.56 -19.67
C LYS A 132 -1.26 -2.34 -20.36
N CYS A 133 -1.25 -1.18 -19.73
CA CYS A 133 -0.68 0.05 -20.27
C CYS A 133 0.83 -0.08 -20.56
N PHE A 134 1.59 -0.73 -19.66
CA PHE A 134 2.99 -1.02 -19.89
C PHE A 134 3.22 -1.84 -21.17
N ASN A 135 2.36 -2.82 -21.43
CA ASN A 135 2.43 -3.62 -22.67
C ASN A 135 1.99 -2.82 -23.91
N LEU A 136 1.20 -1.76 -23.76
CA LEU A 136 0.78 -0.86 -24.83
C LEU A 136 1.78 0.28 -25.11
N LEU A 137 2.80 0.46 -24.26
CA LEU A 137 3.85 1.45 -24.52
C LEU A 137 4.66 1.07 -25.76
N ASP A 138 4.90 2.07 -26.59
CA ASP A 138 5.88 2.02 -27.68
C ASP A 138 7.32 2.07 -27.14
N ASP A 139 8.32 1.92 -28.01
CA ASP A 139 9.71 2.15 -27.66
C ASP A 139 9.89 3.59 -27.13
N LYS A 140 10.62 3.74 -26.02
CA LYS A 140 10.79 5.01 -25.30
C LYS A 140 9.50 5.71 -24.87
N GLY A 141 8.36 4.99 -24.94
CA GLY A 141 7.06 5.48 -24.47
C GLY A 141 7.06 5.74 -22.96
N GLU A 142 6.22 6.67 -22.54
CA GLU A 142 6.07 7.08 -21.13
C GLU A 142 4.70 6.71 -20.58
N LEU A 143 4.68 6.25 -19.33
CA LEU A 143 3.49 5.98 -18.53
C LEU A 143 3.47 6.90 -17.33
N ILE A 144 2.42 7.69 -17.19
CA ILE A 144 2.27 8.67 -16.11
C ILE A 144 0.96 8.37 -15.39
N PHE A 145 1.05 7.77 -14.21
CA PHE A 145 -0.12 7.35 -13.46
C PHE A 145 -0.15 7.92 -12.05
N ILE A 146 -1.36 8.25 -11.61
CA ILE A 146 -1.69 8.52 -10.21
C ILE A 146 -2.05 7.18 -9.59
N VAL A 147 -1.37 6.79 -8.51
CA VAL A 147 -1.58 5.50 -7.83
C VAL A 147 -1.43 5.64 -6.31
N PRO A 148 -1.96 4.71 -5.50
CA PRO A 148 -1.67 4.69 -4.06
C PRO A 148 -0.17 4.69 -3.78
N SER A 149 0.26 5.45 -2.76
CA SER A 149 1.68 5.69 -2.45
C SER A 149 2.46 4.43 -2.09
N ASP A 150 1.78 3.37 -1.67
CA ASP A 150 2.39 2.08 -1.35
C ASP A 150 2.66 1.18 -2.59
N PHE A 151 2.37 1.63 -3.82
CA PHE A 151 2.55 0.87 -5.06
C PHE A 151 3.93 0.20 -5.16
N PHE A 152 4.98 0.93 -4.86
CA PHE A 152 6.37 0.44 -4.91
C PHE A 152 6.73 -0.58 -3.83
N LYS A 153 5.84 -0.82 -2.87
CA LYS A 153 6.06 -1.66 -1.69
C LYS A 153 5.15 -2.89 -1.62
N LEU A 154 4.13 -2.98 -2.50
CA LEU A 154 3.13 -4.04 -2.45
C LEU A 154 3.67 -5.38 -2.94
N THR A 155 3.26 -6.46 -2.29
CA THR A 155 3.56 -7.83 -2.75
C THR A 155 2.93 -8.12 -4.11
N SER A 156 1.72 -7.60 -4.36
CA SER A 156 1.01 -7.80 -5.64
C SER A 156 1.66 -7.11 -6.83
N SER A 157 2.52 -6.11 -6.61
CA SER A 157 3.22 -5.40 -7.68
C SER A 157 4.61 -5.95 -8.02
N ILE A 158 5.14 -6.91 -7.25
CA ILE A 158 6.52 -7.43 -7.39
C ILE A 158 6.87 -7.80 -8.85
N LYS A 159 6.09 -8.69 -9.44
CA LYS A 159 6.37 -9.19 -10.81
C LYS A 159 6.35 -8.07 -11.84
N LEU A 160 5.42 -7.14 -11.69
CA LEU A 160 5.32 -5.99 -12.58
C LEU A 160 6.49 -5.02 -12.37
N LEU A 161 6.82 -4.68 -11.13
CA LEU A 161 7.91 -3.77 -10.80
C LEU A 161 9.26 -4.31 -11.26
N ASN A 162 9.54 -5.61 -11.07
CA ASN A 162 10.77 -6.22 -11.58
C ASN A 162 10.85 -6.09 -13.10
N LYS A 163 9.77 -6.44 -13.83
CA LYS A 163 9.72 -6.32 -15.28
C LYS A 163 9.90 -4.86 -15.74
N MET A 164 9.20 -3.92 -15.13
CA MET A 164 9.36 -2.49 -15.45
C MET A 164 10.78 -1.99 -15.15
N TYR A 165 11.40 -2.46 -14.06
CA TYR A 165 12.77 -2.09 -13.71
C TYR A 165 13.79 -2.66 -14.70
N GLU A 166 13.58 -3.87 -15.23
CA GLU A 166 14.43 -4.50 -16.23
C GLU A 166 14.28 -3.83 -17.63
N GLU A 167 13.05 -3.51 -18.03
CA GLU A 167 12.73 -2.99 -19.36
C GLU A 167 12.73 -1.46 -19.47
N GLY A 168 13.06 -0.72 -18.41
CA GLY A 168 13.07 0.74 -18.46
C GLY A 168 13.44 1.39 -17.13
N ASN A 169 13.00 2.63 -16.93
CA ASN A 169 13.30 3.39 -15.74
C ASN A 169 12.13 4.25 -15.27
N PHE A 170 11.93 4.31 -13.95
CA PHE A 170 11.12 5.35 -13.33
C PHE A 170 11.94 6.64 -13.28
N THR A 171 11.46 7.70 -13.90
CA THR A 171 12.23 8.94 -14.06
C THR A 171 11.80 10.06 -13.12
N HIS A 172 10.51 10.07 -12.73
CA HIS A 172 9.93 11.05 -11.82
C HIS A 172 8.95 10.39 -10.88
N VAL A 173 8.93 10.85 -9.63
CA VAL A 173 7.86 10.59 -8.66
C VAL A 173 7.52 11.91 -7.97
N PHE A 174 6.24 12.23 -7.93
CA PHE A 174 5.69 13.29 -7.10
C PHE A 174 4.83 12.68 -6.00
N HIS A 175 5.19 12.93 -4.76
CA HIS A 175 4.45 12.50 -3.57
C HIS A 175 4.02 13.73 -2.78
N PRO A 176 2.75 14.14 -2.87
CA PRO A 176 2.25 15.34 -2.21
C PRO A 176 2.18 15.21 -0.67
N HIS A 177 2.32 14.01 -0.11
CA HIS A 177 2.18 13.72 1.32
C HIS A 177 0.87 14.25 1.91
N ASN A 178 -0.19 14.25 1.12
CA ASN A 178 -1.52 14.73 1.49
C ASN A 178 -2.58 13.72 1.07
N GLU A 179 -3.28 13.16 2.04
CA GLU A 179 -4.34 12.17 1.80
C GLU A 179 -5.71 12.78 1.49
N LYS A 180 -5.84 14.13 1.52
CA LYS A 180 -7.10 14.85 1.31
C LYS A 180 -7.25 15.44 -0.10
N LEU A 181 -6.52 14.91 -1.07
CA LEU A 181 -6.55 15.42 -2.46
C LEU A 181 -7.79 14.97 -3.25
N PHE A 182 -8.51 13.97 -2.76
CA PHE A 182 -9.79 13.54 -3.33
C PHE A 182 -10.94 13.95 -2.41
N SER A 183 -12.00 14.53 -3.00
CA SER A 183 -13.10 15.14 -2.24
C SER A 183 -13.88 14.17 -1.35
N HIS A 184 -13.83 12.86 -1.64
CA HIS A 184 -14.64 11.85 -0.94
C HIS A 184 -13.82 10.70 -0.36
N ALA A 185 -12.48 10.80 -0.34
CA ALA A 185 -11.63 9.75 0.20
C ALA A 185 -10.32 10.30 0.76
N SER A 186 -9.84 9.65 1.82
CA SER A 186 -8.52 9.90 2.40
C SER A 186 -7.57 8.83 1.86
N ILE A 187 -6.87 9.16 0.77
CA ILE A 187 -5.93 8.25 0.10
C ILE A 187 -4.63 8.98 -0.18
N ASP A 188 -3.55 8.44 0.35
CA ASP A 188 -2.20 8.90 0.03
C ASP A 188 -1.79 8.36 -1.34
N VAL A 189 -1.48 9.26 -2.27
CA VAL A 189 -1.15 8.91 -3.66
C VAL A 189 0.20 9.47 -4.07
N ILE A 190 0.77 8.86 -5.09
CA ILE A 190 1.91 9.37 -5.85
C ILE A 190 1.53 9.50 -7.32
N ILE A 191 2.26 10.37 -8.02
CA ILE A 191 2.31 10.36 -9.48
C ILE A 191 3.68 9.86 -9.86
N PHE A 192 3.76 8.83 -10.69
CA PHE A 192 5.03 8.40 -11.24
C PHE A 192 5.07 8.60 -12.75
N ARG A 193 6.27 8.84 -13.29
CA ARG A 193 6.58 8.73 -14.70
C ARG A 193 7.57 7.61 -14.92
N TYR A 194 7.20 6.65 -15.77
CA TYR A 194 8.04 5.56 -16.23
C TYR A 194 8.34 5.72 -17.72
N CYS A 195 9.57 5.40 -18.16
CA CYS A 195 9.96 5.34 -19.56
C CYS A 195 10.42 3.94 -19.93
N LYS A 196 9.79 3.34 -20.94
CA LYS A 196 10.16 2.04 -21.47
C LYS A 196 11.45 2.14 -22.28
N ASN A 197 12.30 1.11 -22.23
CA ASN A 197 13.59 1.01 -22.93
C ASN A 197 14.57 2.17 -22.67
N LYS A 198 14.31 2.99 -21.63
CA LYS A 198 15.22 4.02 -21.16
C LYS A 198 15.92 3.55 -19.91
N ILE A 199 17.02 2.84 -20.05
CA ILE A 199 17.84 2.40 -18.92
C ILE A 199 18.86 3.50 -18.61
N VAL A 200 18.87 3.96 -17.37
CA VAL A 200 19.85 4.91 -16.84
C VAL A 200 20.81 4.13 -15.96
N LEU A 201 22.11 4.17 -16.26
CA LEU A 201 23.13 3.36 -15.58
C LEU A 201 23.08 3.51 -14.06
N ASP A 202 22.96 4.72 -13.56
CA ASP A 202 22.91 4.99 -12.12
C ASP A 202 21.53 4.80 -11.50
N ARG A 203 20.52 4.37 -12.27
CA ARG A 203 19.14 4.21 -11.81
C ARG A 203 18.65 5.41 -10.98
N THR A 204 18.84 6.62 -11.50
CA THR A 204 18.41 7.85 -10.84
C THR A 204 16.99 8.25 -11.20
N ILE A 205 16.35 9.00 -10.28
CA ILE A 205 14.99 9.49 -10.39
C ILE A 205 14.90 10.90 -9.78
N LEU A 206 13.98 11.73 -10.27
CA LEU A 206 13.55 12.94 -9.57
C LEU A 206 12.35 12.59 -8.67
N TYR A 207 12.57 12.59 -7.37
CA TYR A 207 11.53 12.38 -6.36
C TYR A 207 11.24 13.72 -5.66
N ASN A 208 10.04 14.27 -5.88
CA ASN A 208 9.71 15.64 -5.47
C ASN A 208 10.82 16.63 -5.87
N ASP A 209 11.23 16.58 -7.14
CA ASP A 209 12.27 17.40 -7.76
C ASP A 209 13.69 17.21 -7.17
N LYS A 210 13.87 16.30 -6.19
CA LYS A 210 15.19 15.92 -5.65
C LYS A 210 15.72 14.70 -6.40
N LYS A 211 17.00 14.76 -6.84
CA LYS A 211 17.68 13.59 -7.41
C LYS A 211 17.88 12.52 -6.34
N MET A 212 17.39 11.34 -6.60
CA MET A 212 17.54 10.15 -5.75
C MET A 212 17.95 8.93 -6.58
N TYR A 213 18.39 7.87 -5.92
CA TYR A 213 18.76 6.61 -6.54
C TYR A 213 17.68 5.56 -6.24
N ILE A 214 17.27 4.84 -7.30
CA ILE A 214 16.31 3.74 -7.18
C ILE A 214 17.07 2.47 -6.83
N ASN A 215 16.62 1.81 -5.78
CA ASN A 215 17.02 0.45 -5.48
C ASN A 215 15.84 -0.50 -5.63
N ASN A 216 16.06 -1.60 -6.35
CA ASN A 216 15.08 -2.68 -6.46
C ASN A 216 15.64 -3.94 -5.79
N SER A 217 15.09 -4.29 -4.64
CA SER A 217 15.39 -5.52 -3.95
C SER A 217 14.18 -6.45 -4.01
N ASN A 218 14.23 -7.40 -4.95
CA ASN A 218 13.17 -8.39 -5.16
C ASN A 218 11.76 -7.77 -5.27
N GLY A 219 11.63 -6.71 -6.08
CA GLY A 219 10.36 -5.99 -6.29
C GLY A 219 9.95 -5.06 -5.15
N LEU A 220 10.83 -4.84 -4.18
CA LEU A 220 10.73 -3.74 -3.23
C LEU A 220 11.57 -2.57 -3.76
N ILE A 221 10.91 -1.53 -4.25
CA ILE A 221 11.61 -0.33 -4.73
C ILE A 221 11.74 0.68 -3.60
N THR A 222 12.96 1.12 -3.34
CA THR A 222 13.29 2.18 -2.37
C THR A 222 14.04 3.32 -3.06
N PHE A 223 13.98 4.51 -2.45
CA PHE A 223 14.59 5.74 -2.96
C PHE A 223 15.61 6.23 -1.94
N ASN A 224 16.87 6.35 -2.35
CA ASN A 224 18.00 6.67 -1.47
C ASN A 224 18.74 7.91 -1.97
N ASP A 225 19.38 8.66 -1.05
CA ASP A 225 20.18 9.85 -1.38
C ASP A 225 21.53 9.47 -2.02
N THR A 226 21.98 8.25 -1.81
CA THR A 226 23.23 7.69 -2.36
C THR A 226 22.96 6.41 -3.14
N PRO A 227 23.82 6.06 -4.11
CA PRO A 227 23.75 4.75 -4.76
C PRO A 227 23.88 3.62 -3.74
N ASN A 228 23.12 2.55 -3.92
CA ASN A 228 23.27 1.36 -3.09
C ASN A 228 24.57 0.64 -3.43
N LYS A 229 25.41 0.42 -2.43
CA LYS A 229 26.71 -0.25 -2.59
C LYS A 229 26.62 -1.77 -2.33
N THR A 230 25.55 -2.22 -1.70
CA THR A 230 25.36 -3.63 -1.33
C THR A 230 24.01 -4.17 -1.80
N LEU A 231 23.97 -5.45 -2.16
CA LEU A 231 22.76 -6.21 -2.45
C LEU A 231 22.22 -6.91 -1.20
N GLU A 232 22.97 -6.88 -0.08
CA GLU A 232 22.59 -7.54 1.15
C GLU A 232 21.35 -6.91 1.78
N THR A 233 20.51 -7.76 2.34
CA THR A 233 19.21 -7.41 2.91
C THR A 233 19.14 -7.80 4.38
N PHE A 234 18.15 -7.31 5.10
CA PHE A 234 17.92 -7.73 6.48
C PHE A 234 17.76 -9.25 6.62
N SER A 235 17.17 -9.92 5.61
CA SER A 235 17.01 -11.37 5.64
C SER A 235 18.33 -12.16 5.59
N ASP A 236 19.42 -11.56 5.13
CA ASP A 236 20.73 -12.21 5.13
C ASP A 236 21.32 -12.29 6.55
N TYR A 237 20.96 -11.34 7.42
CA TYR A 237 21.51 -11.19 8.77
C TYR A 237 20.56 -11.57 9.89
N PHE A 238 19.25 -11.61 9.63
CA PHE A 238 18.24 -11.83 10.66
C PHE A 238 17.25 -12.93 10.26
N ASN A 239 16.85 -13.71 11.24
CA ASN A 239 15.61 -14.45 11.20
C ASN A 239 14.48 -13.48 11.59
N ILE A 240 13.49 -13.29 10.70
CA ILE A 240 12.47 -12.27 10.83
C ILE A 240 11.12 -12.93 11.09
N TYR A 241 10.42 -12.51 12.14
CA TYR A 241 9.19 -13.13 12.60
C TYR A 241 8.08 -12.10 12.77
N VAL A 242 6.85 -12.50 12.45
CA VAL A 242 5.64 -11.73 12.74
C VAL A 242 5.00 -12.24 14.03
N GLY A 243 4.39 -11.33 14.78
CA GLY A 243 3.78 -11.65 16.06
C GLY A 243 2.51 -12.49 15.96
N ILE A 244 2.11 -13.02 17.10
CA ILE A 244 0.89 -13.80 17.26
C ILE A 244 -0.34 -12.87 17.22
N VAL A 245 -1.46 -13.39 16.75
CA VAL A 245 -2.68 -12.61 16.54
C VAL A 245 -3.88 -13.34 17.17
N SER A 246 -4.52 -12.72 18.14
CA SER A 246 -5.73 -13.25 18.76
C SER A 246 -6.92 -13.26 17.78
N GLY A 247 -6.98 -12.24 16.92
CA GLY A 247 -8.09 -12.03 16.00
C GLY A 247 -9.28 -11.28 16.61
N LYS A 248 -9.27 -11.03 17.94
CA LYS A 248 -10.27 -10.23 18.66
C LYS A 248 -9.69 -9.80 20.01
N ASP A 249 -8.84 -8.80 19.98
CA ASP A 249 -8.13 -8.32 21.18
C ASP A 249 -9.09 -7.84 22.28
N GLU A 250 -10.25 -7.29 21.92
CA GLU A 250 -11.29 -6.85 22.85
C GLU A 250 -11.78 -7.98 23.78
N VAL A 251 -11.69 -9.24 23.34
CA VAL A 251 -12.08 -10.41 24.13
C VAL A 251 -10.88 -11.04 24.80
N TYR A 252 -9.77 -11.24 24.06
CA TYR A 252 -8.64 -12.00 24.57
C TYR A 252 -7.70 -11.18 25.47
N LYS A 253 -7.61 -9.87 25.29
CA LYS A 253 -6.83 -8.99 26.18
C LYS A 253 -7.62 -8.77 27.46
N ASN A 254 -7.15 -9.34 28.56
CA ASN A 254 -7.85 -9.32 29.83
C ASN A 254 -6.84 -9.32 30.99
N ASN A 255 -6.89 -8.31 31.84
CA ASN A 255 -5.94 -8.17 32.94
C ASN A 255 -6.17 -9.17 34.08
N ASP A 256 -7.42 -9.59 34.29
CA ASP A 256 -7.83 -10.45 35.40
C ASP A 256 -7.71 -11.93 35.05
N LEU A 257 -8.17 -12.32 33.85
CA LEU A 257 -8.20 -13.70 33.36
C LEU A 257 -7.03 -14.06 32.46
N GLY A 258 -6.21 -13.08 32.08
CA GLY A 258 -5.08 -13.30 31.18
C GLY A 258 -4.02 -14.19 31.81
N ASN A 259 -3.66 -15.27 31.09
CA ASN A 259 -2.73 -16.30 31.52
C ASN A 259 -1.39 -16.27 30.75
N ILE A 260 -1.25 -15.40 29.73
CA ILE A 260 -0.01 -15.18 28.99
C ILE A 260 0.29 -13.68 28.86
N ASN A 261 1.57 -13.32 28.97
CA ASN A 261 2.02 -11.94 28.77
C ASN A 261 2.54 -11.77 27.34
N ILE A 262 2.04 -10.76 26.63
CA ILE A 262 2.37 -10.44 25.24
C ILE A 262 3.00 -9.06 25.18
N LEU A 263 4.19 -8.95 24.58
CA LEU A 263 4.83 -7.67 24.29
C LEU A 263 4.02 -6.94 23.20
N VAL A 264 3.52 -5.74 23.52
CA VAL A 264 2.69 -4.94 22.60
C VAL A 264 3.39 -3.65 22.16
N LYS A 265 4.34 -3.15 22.91
CA LYS A 265 5.25 -2.05 22.57
C LYS A 265 6.47 -2.10 23.48
N LYS A 266 7.45 -1.22 23.24
CA LYS A 266 8.64 -1.11 24.09
C LYS A 266 8.23 -1.05 25.58
N ASP A 267 8.84 -1.91 26.38
CA ASP A 267 8.64 -2.01 27.85
C ASP A 267 7.17 -2.18 28.30
N THR A 268 6.30 -2.64 27.40
CA THR A 268 4.89 -2.80 27.70
C THR A 268 4.38 -4.19 27.35
N MET A 269 4.01 -4.94 28.38
CA MET A 269 3.35 -6.22 28.27
C MET A 269 1.84 -6.06 28.49
N ALA A 270 1.03 -6.86 27.80
CA ALA A 270 -0.40 -6.98 28.04
C ALA A 270 -0.75 -8.43 28.34
N LYS A 271 -1.68 -8.65 29.25
CA LYS A 271 -2.17 -9.98 29.61
C LYS A 271 -3.26 -10.40 28.63
N TYR A 272 -3.14 -11.63 28.11
CA TYR A 272 -4.10 -12.23 27.19
C TYR A 272 -4.53 -13.61 27.68
N ILE A 273 -5.74 -14.00 27.32
CA ILE A 273 -6.24 -15.36 27.50
C ILE A 273 -5.78 -16.20 26.33
N LEU A 274 -5.03 -17.27 26.62
CA LEU A 274 -4.63 -18.30 25.63
C LEU A 274 -4.94 -19.67 26.21
N ILE A 275 -5.83 -20.43 25.56
CA ILE A 275 -6.15 -21.81 25.91
C ILE A 275 -5.95 -22.71 24.69
N ASN A 276 -5.50 -23.93 24.95
CA ASN A 276 -5.26 -24.93 23.90
C ASN A 276 -6.52 -25.76 23.61
N ASN A 277 -7.31 -26.03 24.65
CA ASN A 277 -8.52 -26.83 24.59
C ASN A 277 -9.70 -26.08 25.22
N TYR A 278 -10.93 -26.42 24.82
CA TYR A 278 -12.13 -25.96 25.45
C TYR A 278 -13.07 -27.16 25.72
N PRO A 279 -13.57 -27.37 26.95
CA PRO A 279 -13.25 -26.56 28.14
C PRO A 279 -11.76 -26.61 28.52
N SER A 280 -11.29 -25.58 29.19
CA SER A 280 -9.93 -25.49 29.76
C SER A 280 -9.91 -25.96 31.23
N ASP A 281 -8.78 -25.89 31.89
CA ASP A 281 -8.65 -26.19 33.32
C ASP A 281 -9.10 -25.00 34.21
N ASN A 282 -9.69 -23.93 33.62
CA ASN A 282 -10.12 -22.73 34.33
C ASN A 282 -11.56 -22.34 33.98
N ASN A 283 -12.47 -22.67 34.84
CA ASN A 283 -13.91 -22.41 34.68
C ASN A 283 -14.22 -20.92 34.45
N ALA A 284 -13.49 -19.99 35.10
CA ALA A 284 -13.72 -18.56 34.93
C ALA A 284 -13.36 -18.08 33.52
N ILE A 285 -12.27 -18.62 32.94
CA ILE A 285 -11.91 -18.38 31.53
C ILE A 285 -12.96 -18.96 30.60
N ASP A 286 -13.42 -20.20 30.87
CA ASP A 286 -14.37 -20.90 30.02
C ASP A 286 -15.71 -20.18 29.97
N ASP A 287 -16.23 -19.75 31.13
CA ASP A 287 -17.49 -18.98 31.24
C ASP A 287 -17.38 -17.64 30.51
N TYR A 288 -16.23 -16.96 30.69
CA TYR A 288 -15.98 -15.69 30.02
C TYR A 288 -15.93 -15.85 28.47
N LEU A 289 -15.17 -16.82 27.98
CA LEU A 289 -15.08 -17.08 26.54
C LEU A 289 -16.42 -17.53 25.96
N LEU A 290 -17.19 -18.37 26.69
CA LEU A 290 -18.51 -18.83 26.25
C LEU A 290 -19.49 -17.66 26.07
N LYS A 291 -19.51 -16.68 26.97
CA LYS A 291 -20.30 -15.45 26.84
C LYS A 291 -19.95 -14.65 25.58
N ASN A 292 -18.73 -14.77 25.10
CA ASN A 292 -18.22 -14.07 23.92
C ASN A 292 -18.21 -14.95 22.64
N LYS A 293 -18.72 -16.18 22.68
CA LYS A 293 -18.64 -17.16 21.58
C LYS A 293 -19.15 -16.63 20.25
N ASN A 294 -20.28 -15.93 20.21
CA ASN A 294 -20.85 -15.39 18.98
C ASN A 294 -19.89 -14.40 18.31
N ILE A 295 -19.31 -13.47 19.07
CA ILE A 295 -18.32 -12.49 18.59
C ILE A 295 -17.06 -13.20 18.07
N LEU A 296 -16.66 -14.29 18.72
CA LEU A 296 -15.48 -15.06 18.34
C LEU A 296 -15.70 -15.89 17.07
N LEU A 297 -16.91 -16.34 16.80
CA LEU A 297 -17.27 -17.03 15.56
C LEU A 297 -17.28 -16.10 14.34
N GLU A 298 -17.61 -14.81 14.51
CA GLU A 298 -17.68 -13.81 13.44
C GLU A 298 -16.31 -13.31 12.92
N ARG A 299 -15.21 -13.73 13.54
CA ARG A 299 -13.86 -13.31 13.14
C ARG A 299 -13.52 -13.73 11.70
N LYS A 300 -12.92 -12.80 10.93
CA LYS A 300 -12.63 -13.01 9.50
C LYS A 300 -11.20 -13.49 9.22
N ILE A 301 -10.35 -13.65 10.24
CA ILE A 301 -8.93 -14.00 10.06
C ILE A 301 -8.73 -15.43 9.53
N LYS A 302 -9.61 -16.36 9.92
CA LYS A 302 -9.75 -17.72 9.40
C LYS A 302 -11.20 -18.16 9.58
N LYS A 303 -11.59 -19.31 9.05
CA LYS A 303 -12.93 -19.88 9.28
C LYS A 303 -12.99 -20.46 10.69
N PHE A 304 -13.93 -19.97 11.50
CA PHE A 304 -14.24 -20.50 12.83
C PHE A 304 -15.56 -21.28 12.82
N ASN A 305 -15.67 -22.24 13.74
CA ASN A 305 -16.85 -23.09 13.95
C ASN A 305 -16.90 -23.55 15.42
N ASP A 306 -17.86 -24.37 15.80
CA ASP A 306 -18.04 -24.87 17.18
C ASP A 306 -16.85 -25.66 17.75
N LYS A 307 -15.93 -26.15 16.92
CA LYS A 307 -14.76 -26.90 17.37
C LYS A 307 -13.54 -26.01 17.64
N ASN A 308 -13.50 -24.80 17.07
CA ASN A 308 -12.28 -23.96 17.12
C ASN A 308 -12.54 -22.48 17.46
N TRP A 309 -13.75 -22.11 17.82
CA TRP A 309 -14.17 -20.72 18.11
C TRP A 309 -13.33 -20.04 19.19
N PHE A 310 -12.85 -20.79 20.17
CA PHE A 310 -12.03 -20.31 21.28
C PHE A 310 -10.55 -20.07 20.92
N GLN A 311 -10.09 -20.66 19.82
CA GLN A 311 -8.69 -20.57 19.40
C GLN A 311 -8.33 -19.17 18.90
N TRP A 312 -7.09 -18.79 19.08
CA TRP A 312 -6.55 -17.58 18.47
C TRP A 312 -6.60 -17.63 16.94
N GLY A 313 -6.60 -16.44 16.34
CA GLY A 313 -6.60 -16.29 14.88
C GLY A 313 -5.38 -16.90 14.24
N ALA A 314 -4.17 -16.62 14.76
CA ALA A 314 -2.92 -17.18 14.28
C ALA A 314 -1.84 -17.19 15.36
N LEU A 315 -1.38 -18.36 15.74
CA LEU A 315 -0.22 -18.58 16.60
C LEU A 315 1.05 -18.72 15.71
N ARG A 316 1.40 -17.63 15.03
CA ARG A 316 2.52 -17.61 14.08
C ARG A 316 3.84 -17.72 14.84
N ASN A 317 4.76 -18.55 14.32
CA ASN A 317 6.15 -18.63 14.79
C ASN A 317 6.31 -19.00 16.28
N ILE A 318 5.29 -19.55 16.95
CA ILE A 318 5.32 -19.80 18.40
C ILE A 318 6.52 -20.70 18.79
N LYS A 319 6.79 -21.77 18.03
CA LYS A 319 7.94 -22.67 18.26
C LYS A 319 9.27 -21.91 18.18
N SER A 320 9.45 -21.09 17.12
CA SER A 320 10.67 -20.30 16.96
C SER A 320 10.85 -19.26 18.04
N ILE A 321 9.75 -18.71 18.57
CA ILE A 321 9.79 -17.81 19.72
C ILE A 321 10.28 -18.58 20.96
N GLU A 322 9.67 -19.74 21.26
CA GLU A 322 9.98 -20.58 22.42
C GLU A 322 11.43 -21.08 22.41
N GLU A 323 11.96 -21.51 21.25
CA GLU A 323 13.34 -21.95 21.06
C GLU A 323 14.38 -20.84 21.25
N ASN A 324 13.95 -19.57 21.16
CA ASN A 324 14.86 -18.43 21.23
C ASN A 324 14.57 -17.48 22.40
N LEU A 325 13.70 -17.85 23.33
CA LEU A 325 13.35 -17.00 24.49
C LEU A 325 14.59 -16.41 25.17
N ASN A 326 14.48 -15.17 25.59
CA ASN A 326 15.52 -14.38 26.29
C ASN A 326 16.78 -14.04 25.47
N LYS A 327 16.91 -14.46 24.21
CA LYS A 327 17.97 -13.96 23.32
C LYS A 327 17.75 -12.48 22.98
N ASP A 328 18.82 -11.76 22.71
CA ASP A 328 18.72 -10.38 22.25
C ASP A 328 18.11 -10.32 20.83
N CYS A 329 17.21 -9.37 20.62
CA CYS A 329 16.55 -9.16 19.34
C CYS A 329 16.18 -7.70 19.14
N ILE A 330 15.76 -7.37 17.92
CA ILE A 330 15.16 -6.05 17.60
C ILE A 330 13.67 -6.26 17.33
N TYR A 331 12.86 -5.35 17.85
CA TYR A 331 11.45 -5.23 17.50
C TYR A 331 11.23 -3.99 16.64
N ILE A 332 10.34 -4.11 15.65
CA ILE A 332 9.91 -3.01 14.79
C ILE A 332 8.39 -2.92 14.85
N HIS A 333 7.85 -1.73 15.07
CA HIS A 333 6.42 -1.48 14.91
C HIS A 333 6.02 -1.62 13.44
N ASN A 334 5.04 -2.46 13.14
CA ASN A 334 4.54 -2.60 11.77
C ASN A 334 3.69 -1.40 11.32
N LEU A 335 3.12 -0.67 12.27
CA LEU A 335 2.37 0.58 12.06
C LEU A 335 2.50 1.48 13.28
N THR A 336 3.05 2.69 13.09
CA THR A 336 3.16 3.67 14.19
C THR A 336 3.23 5.10 13.67
N ARG A 337 2.96 6.08 14.55
CA ARG A 337 3.25 7.50 14.38
C ARG A 337 4.38 7.98 15.30
N GLU A 338 4.93 7.09 16.10
CA GLU A 338 6.05 7.41 16.99
C GLU A 338 7.33 7.63 16.17
N ASN A 339 8.24 8.46 16.67
CA ASN A 339 9.52 8.74 16.03
C ASN A 339 10.41 7.49 16.00
N ASP A 340 10.45 6.75 17.11
CA ASP A 340 11.20 5.51 17.23
C ASP A 340 10.34 4.35 16.77
N VAL A 341 10.67 3.81 15.59
CA VAL A 341 9.95 2.69 14.99
C VAL A 341 10.53 1.34 15.40
N ALA A 342 11.77 1.30 15.92
CA ALA A 342 12.48 0.09 16.32
C ALA A 342 13.14 0.25 17.69
N PHE A 343 13.26 -0.87 18.42
CA PHE A 343 13.91 -0.94 19.75
C PHE A 343 14.52 -2.30 19.99
N ILE A 344 15.56 -2.37 20.87
CA ILE A 344 16.16 -3.62 21.33
C ILE A 344 15.30 -4.20 22.45
N GLY A 345 15.17 -5.53 22.47
CA GLY A 345 14.52 -6.28 23.53
C GLY A 345 15.04 -7.72 23.61
N LYS A 346 14.44 -8.47 24.52
CA LYS A 346 14.63 -9.93 24.59
C LYS A 346 13.50 -10.62 23.85
N VAL A 347 13.82 -11.75 23.18
CA VAL A 347 12.80 -12.60 22.54
C VAL A 347 11.76 -13.00 23.57
N ASN A 348 10.51 -12.70 23.28
CA ASN A 348 9.34 -13.03 24.10
C ASN A 348 8.12 -13.22 23.20
N TYR A 349 7.00 -13.67 23.74
CA TYR A 349 5.73 -13.63 23.04
C TYR A 349 5.37 -12.17 22.72
N PHE A 350 5.00 -11.89 21.47
CA PHE A 350 4.71 -10.54 21.01
C PHE A 350 3.52 -10.47 20.05
N GLY A 351 2.83 -9.35 20.06
CA GLY A 351 1.61 -9.14 19.29
C GLY A 351 1.86 -8.85 17.81
N GLY A 352 0.83 -9.05 16.99
CA GLY A 352 0.87 -8.84 15.55
C GLY A 352 1.13 -7.40 15.10
N ASN A 353 1.22 -6.44 16.01
CA ASN A 353 1.62 -5.05 15.75
C ASN A 353 3.14 -4.85 15.71
N LEU A 354 3.93 -5.90 16.01
CA LEU A 354 5.38 -5.90 15.97
C LEU A 354 5.92 -6.92 14.98
N ILE A 355 7.13 -6.68 14.51
CA ILE A 355 7.98 -7.62 13.76
C ILE A 355 9.25 -7.78 14.58
N MET A 356 9.70 -9.02 14.78
CA MET A 356 10.89 -9.36 15.54
C MET A 356 12.02 -9.81 14.62
N LEU A 357 13.23 -9.31 14.86
CA LEU A 357 14.45 -9.64 14.14
C LEU A 357 15.44 -10.30 15.13
N ILE A 358 15.71 -11.59 14.98
CA ILE A 358 16.72 -12.32 15.74
C ILE A 358 17.98 -12.38 14.89
N PRO A 359 19.15 -11.88 15.37
CA PRO A 359 20.38 -11.93 14.60
C PRO A 359 20.85 -13.37 14.39
N LYS A 360 21.34 -13.68 13.18
CA LYS A 360 21.91 -14.98 12.82
C LYS A 360 23.37 -15.14 13.27
N LYS A 361 24.03 -14.04 13.56
CA LYS A 361 25.41 -13.93 14.05
C LYS A 361 25.51 -12.74 15.00
N GLU A 362 26.62 -12.59 15.68
CA GLU A 362 26.87 -11.42 16.54
C GLU A 362 26.86 -10.13 15.70
N LEU A 363 26.07 -9.15 16.12
CA LEU A 363 25.87 -7.86 15.45
C LEU A 363 25.69 -6.75 16.49
N ASN A 364 26.12 -5.54 16.15
CA ASN A 364 25.85 -4.35 16.96
C ASN A 364 24.39 -3.90 16.80
N LEU A 365 23.50 -4.40 17.66
CA LEU A 365 22.06 -4.09 17.60
C LEU A 365 21.76 -2.59 17.80
N ASN A 366 22.57 -1.86 18.58
CA ASN A 366 22.39 -0.42 18.77
C ASN A 366 22.56 0.36 17.47
N TYR A 367 23.58 -0.01 16.67
CA TYR A 367 23.79 0.60 15.36
C TYR A 367 22.60 0.32 14.44
N ILE A 368 22.10 -0.88 14.42
CA ILE A 368 20.99 -1.31 13.56
C ILE A 368 19.70 -0.59 13.95
N VAL A 369 19.38 -0.47 15.23
CA VAL A 369 18.22 0.27 15.73
C VAL A 369 18.34 1.75 15.39
N LYS A 370 19.54 2.34 15.50
CA LYS A 370 19.78 3.72 15.07
C LYS A 370 19.52 3.91 13.58
N PHE A 371 19.94 2.96 12.73
CA PHE A 371 19.66 2.98 11.30
C PHE A 371 18.15 2.87 11.02
N LEU A 372 17.45 1.90 11.63
CA LEU A 372 16.01 1.72 11.46
C LEU A 372 15.18 2.94 11.89
N ASN A 373 15.64 3.67 12.91
CA ASN A 373 15.02 4.91 13.40
C ASN A 373 15.45 6.16 12.60
N SER A 374 16.39 6.03 11.67
CA SER A 374 16.85 7.17 10.85
C SER A 374 15.80 7.58 9.81
N ASP A 375 15.79 8.84 9.43
CA ASP A 375 14.92 9.34 8.37
C ASP A 375 15.26 8.71 7.01
N THR A 376 16.53 8.37 6.77
CA THR A 376 16.98 7.68 5.57
C THR A 376 16.25 6.36 5.36
N PHE A 377 16.04 5.58 6.42
CA PHE A 377 15.27 4.33 6.36
C PHE A 377 13.76 4.62 6.35
N LYS A 378 13.27 5.40 7.33
CA LYS A 378 11.83 5.61 7.57
C LYS A 378 11.10 6.25 6.38
N LYS A 379 11.74 7.21 5.67
CA LYS A 379 11.11 7.92 4.54
C LYS A 379 10.55 6.99 3.46
N ASN A 380 11.15 5.80 3.29
CA ASN A 380 10.68 4.80 2.34
C ASN A 380 9.40 4.07 2.75
N PHE A 381 8.97 4.22 4.01
CA PHE A 381 7.86 3.48 4.61
C PHE A 381 6.85 4.39 5.31
N ILE A 382 6.86 5.69 5.00
CA ILE A 382 5.84 6.64 5.51
C ILE A 382 4.71 6.75 4.48
N PHE A 383 3.50 6.42 4.93
CA PHE A 383 2.27 6.49 4.16
C PHE A 383 1.21 7.20 5.01
N SER A 384 0.56 8.23 4.48
CA SER A 384 -0.43 9.04 5.22
C SER A 384 0.10 9.53 6.56
N GLY A 385 1.36 9.97 6.61
CA GLY A 385 2.01 10.45 7.84
C GLY A 385 2.25 9.39 8.92
N ARG A 386 2.18 8.10 8.57
CA ARG A 386 2.44 6.96 9.45
C ARG A 386 3.53 6.07 8.89
N PHE A 387 4.45 5.63 9.74
CA PHE A 387 5.35 4.55 9.39
C PHE A 387 4.56 3.24 9.30
N LYS A 388 4.73 2.52 8.19
CA LYS A 388 4.09 1.22 7.95
C LYS A 388 5.05 0.30 7.22
N ILE A 389 5.38 -0.83 7.85
CA ILE A 389 6.26 -1.84 7.26
C ILE A 389 5.71 -3.24 7.52
N GLY A 390 5.86 -4.15 6.54
CA GLY A 390 5.50 -5.56 6.68
C GLY A 390 6.74 -6.46 6.67
N HIS A 391 6.55 -7.73 7.03
CA HIS A 391 7.61 -8.75 7.06
C HIS A 391 8.43 -8.77 5.76
N ARG A 392 7.79 -8.88 4.59
CA ARG A 392 8.50 -8.91 3.31
C ARG A 392 9.29 -7.64 3.04
N GLN A 393 8.75 -6.50 3.44
CA GLN A 393 9.40 -5.20 3.20
C GLN A 393 10.68 -5.08 4.01
N ILE A 394 10.65 -5.42 5.30
CA ILE A 394 11.89 -5.41 6.11
C ILE A 394 12.86 -6.50 5.64
N SER A 395 12.39 -7.70 5.28
CA SER A 395 13.24 -8.78 4.79
C SER A 395 14.05 -8.40 3.56
N ASN A 396 13.43 -7.68 2.61
CA ASN A 396 14.06 -7.23 1.36
C ASN A 396 14.64 -5.80 1.44
N SER A 397 14.58 -5.13 2.59
CA SER A 397 15.25 -3.83 2.73
C SER A 397 16.76 -4.04 2.78
N ASN A 398 17.49 -3.20 2.03
CA ASN A 398 18.94 -3.25 2.03
C ASN A 398 19.52 -2.72 3.33
N PHE A 399 20.64 -3.32 3.70
CA PHE A 399 21.35 -3.02 4.92
C PHE A 399 22.88 -3.05 4.66
N GLU A 400 23.56 -1.93 4.87
CA GLU A 400 25.02 -1.85 4.73
C GLU A 400 25.70 -2.17 6.06
N ILE A 401 26.61 -3.17 6.04
CA ILE A 401 27.41 -3.57 7.21
C ILE A 401 28.72 -2.79 7.31
N SER A 402 29.09 -2.01 6.33
CA SER A 402 30.41 -1.38 6.23
C SER A 402 30.84 -0.53 7.44
N ASN A 403 30.05 -0.50 8.53
CA ASN A 403 30.30 0.21 9.79
C ASN A 403 29.97 -0.62 11.05
N LEU A 404 29.96 -1.96 10.97
CA LEU A 404 29.82 -2.85 12.14
C LEU A 404 31.18 -3.22 12.73
#